data_25ec2e775d80d884b3921ac118f80662
#
_entry.id   25ec2e775d80d884b3921ac118f80662
#
_cell.length_a   1.000
_cell.length_b   1.000
_cell.length_c   1.000
_cell.angle_alpha   90.00
_cell.angle_beta   90.00
_cell.angle_gamma   90.00
#
_symmetry.space_group_name_H-M   'P 1'
#
loop_
_entity.id
_entity.type
_entity.pdbx_description
1 polymer ?
#
loop_
_entity_poly.entity_id
_entity_poly.type
_entity_poly.pdbx_seq_one_letter_code
_entity_poly.pdbx_strand_id
1 'polypeptide(L)'
;MSNFYLNLSNFLNPRFVFNLSLVAENHYFNKDYEKAKKVLKKFKKDDDFYYWFRLKKEAQIISAQRNNQESLNFIKFNFDKIENPNEKILFDVANFYKKAKNYEEAISYYSKIIENLDDNSDIKSDILYRRGGTYERIKNYEKADKDLIDALQITPDDAYILNYLAYSWLERDYKINEAIKMLETAYELESDDPYIIDSIGWAYYLTDDYPRAEKFLKRAVELMPDDPIVNDHYGDILWKLNRKIQARYFWTNVLKMKDTEKELIEKINIKMIEGLKSS
;
A
#
# COMPACT_ATOMS: atom_id res chain seq x y z
N MET A 1 -14.72 -18.89 -17.51
CA MET A 1 -16.09 -18.41 -17.88
C MET A 1 -16.12 -16.94 -18.24
N SER A 2 -15.43 -16.02 -17.56
CA SER A 2 -15.52 -14.58 -17.83
C SER A 2 -15.14 -14.18 -19.27
N ASN A 3 -14.07 -14.74 -19.86
CA ASN A 3 -13.63 -14.42 -21.22
C ASN A 3 -14.66 -14.73 -22.33
N PHE A 4 -15.41 -15.81 -22.19
CA PHE A 4 -16.44 -16.17 -23.17
C PHE A 4 -17.55 -15.11 -23.20
N TYR A 5 -18.09 -14.76 -22.05
CA TYR A 5 -19.16 -13.75 -21.96
C TYR A 5 -18.69 -12.35 -22.35
N LEU A 6 -17.49 -11.96 -21.99
CA LEU A 6 -16.90 -10.68 -22.41
C LEU A 6 -16.68 -10.62 -23.93
N ASN A 7 -16.21 -11.70 -24.55
CA ASN A 7 -16.06 -11.79 -26.00
C ASN A 7 -17.40 -11.80 -26.72
N LEU A 8 -18.41 -12.50 -26.18
CA LEU A 8 -19.76 -12.51 -26.74
C LEU A 8 -20.40 -11.11 -26.63
N SER A 9 -20.30 -10.45 -25.50
CA SER A 9 -20.78 -9.10 -25.31
C SER A 9 -20.09 -8.09 -26.24
N ASN A 10 -18.77 -8.22 -26.44
CA ASN A 10 -18.01 -7.39 -27.36
C ASN A 10 -18.38 -7.66 -28.84
N PHE A 11 -18.76 -8.90 -29.17
CA PHE A 11 -19.28 -9.27 -30.49
C PHE A 11 -20.66 -8.66 -30.73
N LEU A 12 -21.54 -8.70 -29.72
CA LEU A 12 -22.91 -8.16 -29.80
C LEU A 12 -22.93 -6.63 -29.83
N ASN A 13 -22.03 -5.97 -29.08
CA ASN A 13 -21.89 -4.52 -29.06
C ASN A 13 -20.43 -4.09 -29.05
N PRO A 14 -19.76 -4.03 -30.21
CA PRO A 14 -18.34 -3.68 -30.32
C PRO A 14 -17.99 -2.25 -29.88
N ARG A 15 -19.01 -1.38 -29.75
CA ARG A 15 -18.85 0.02 -29.31
C ARG A 15 -19.07 0.22 -27.83
N PHE A 16 -19.43 -0.83 -27.09
CA PHE A 16 -19.62 -0.73 -25.63
C PHE A 16 -18.27 -0.66 -24.93
N VAL A 17 -17.82 0.56 -24.70
CA VAL A 17 -16.45 0.89 -24.22
C VAL A 17 -16.15 0.26 -22.87
N PHE A 18 -17.14 0.18 -21.98
CA PHE A 18 -17.00 -0.49 -20.67
C PHE A 18 -16.57 -1.96 -20.83
N ASN A 19 -17.09 -2.66 -21.82
CA ASN A 19 -16.72 -4.04 -22.11
C ASN A 19 -15.26 -4.16 -22.55
N LEU A 20 -14.78 -3.20 -23.35
CA LEU A 20 -13.37 -3.14 -23.75
C LEU A 20 -12.44 -2.94 -22.54
N SER A 21 -12.86 -2.14 -21.53
CA SER A 21 -12.07 -1.96 -20.33
C SER A 21 -11.92 -3.27 -19.54
N LEU A 22 -13.01 -4.03 -19.37
CA LEU A 22 -12.98 -5.34 -18.72
C LEU A 22 -12.13 -6.36 -19.47
N VAL A 23 -12.18 -6.37 -20.80
CA VAL A 23 -11.33 -7.24 -21.63
C VAL A 23 -9.86 -6.87 -21.48
N ALA A 24 -9.53 -5.58 -21.49
CA ALA A 24 -8.17 -5.11 -21.30
C ALA A 24 -7.63 -5.48 -19.90
N GLU A 25 -8.45 -5.28 -18.86
CA GLU A 25 -8.10 -5.66 -17.49
C GLU A 25 -7.88 -7.17 -17.34
N ASN A 26 -8.77 -7.98 -17.88
CA ASN A 26 -8.62 -9.42 -17.85
C ASN A 26 -7.31 -9.91 -18.53
N HIS A 27 -6.96 -9.35 -19.68
CA HIS A 27 -5.67 -9.64 -20.30
C HIS A 27 -4.49 -9.17 -19.44
N TYR A 28 -4.62 -8.00 -18.78
CA TYR A 28 -3.59 -7.51 -17.87
C TYR A 28 -3.37 -8.45 -16.67
N PHE A 29 -4.44 -8.90 -16.00
CA PHE A 29 -4.35 -9.82 -14.86
C PHE A 29 -3.79 -11.20 -15.27
N ASN A 30 -4.10 -11.66 -16.48
CA ASN A 30 -3.52 -12.88 -17.04
C ASN A 30 -2.08 -12.69 -17.56
N LYS A 31 -1.48 -11.51 -17.39
CA LYS A 31 -0.15 -11.13 -17.90
C LYS A 31 -0.02 -11.17 -19.43
N ASP A 32 -1.15 -11.22 -20.17
CA ASP A 32 -1.23 -11.17 -21.64
C ASP A 32 -1.08 -9.70 -22.12
N TYR A 33 0.02 -9.05 -21.80
CA TYR A 33 0.21 -7.61 -21.98
C TYR A 33 0.05 -7.15 -23.43
N GLU A 34 0.48 -7.92 -24.42
CA GLU A 34 0.33 -7.55 -25.81
C GLU A 34 -1.15 -7.57 -26.28
N LYS A 35 -1.94 -8.53 -25.77
CA LYS A 35 -3.39 -8.53 -26.04
C LYS A 35 -4.07 -7.36 -25.31
N ALA A 36 -3.68 -7.08 -24.07
CA ALA A 36 -4.18 -5.91 -23.35
C ALA A 36 -3.91 -4.61 -24.13
N LYS A 37 -2.68 -4.36 -24.57
CA LYS A 37 -2.31 -3.20 -25.38
C LYS A 37 -3.11 -3.11 -26.69
N LYS A 38 -3.35 -4.25 -27.38
CA LYS A 38 -4.17 -4.28 -28.59
C LYS A 38 -5.61 -3.84 -28.34
N VAL A 39 -6.20 -4.24 -27.22
CA VAL A 39 -7.54 -3.78 -26.83
C VAL A 39 -7.52 -2.30 -26.44
N LEU A 40 -6.53 -1.85 -25.66
CA LEU A 40 -6.38 -0.45 -25.21
C LEU A 40 -6.26 0.53 -26.38
N LYS A 41 -5.64 0.15 -27.51
CA LYS A 41 -5.55 0.98 -28.72
C LYS A 41 -6.91 1.32 -29.34
N LYS A 42 -7.99 0.63 -28.98
CA LYS A 42 -9.34 0.92 -29.45
C LYS A 42 -9.98 2.13 -28.74
N PHE A 43 -9.45 2.53 -27.59
CA PHE A 43 -9.90 3.74 -26.90
C PHE A 43 -9.33 4.98 -27.59
N LYS A 44 -10.22 5.87 -28.03
CA LYS A 44 -9.87 7.08 -28.74
C LYS A 44 -9.63 8.26 -27.79
N LYS A 45 -9.04 9.35 -28.32
CA LYS A 45 -8.73 10.56 -27.54
C LYS A 45 -9.94 11.46 -27.27
N ASP A 46 -11.03 11.26 -27.97
CA ASP A 46 -12.26 12.06 -27.95
C ASP A 46 -13.10 11.88 -26.68
N ASP A 47 -12.71 10.94 -25.81
CA ASP A 47 -13.31 10.73 -24.50
C ASP A 47 -12.21 10.73 -23.43
N ASP A 48 -12.07 11.81 -22.71
CA ASP A 48 -10.99 12.03 -21.74
C ASP A 48 -10.94 10.95 -20.66
N PHE A 49 -12.10 10.45 -20.19
CA PHE A 49 -12.17 9.40 -19.18
C PHE A 49 -11.56 8.09 -19.68
N TYR A 50 -11.97 7.63 -20.87
CA TYR A 50 -11.46 6.38 -21.43
C TYR A 50 -10.04 6.54 -21.97
N TYR A 51 -9.70 7.73 -22.44
CA TYR A 51 -8.32 8.02 -22.84
C TYR A 51 -7.38 7.96 -21.65
N TRP A 52 -7.76 8.57 -20.49
CA TRP A 52 -6.97 8.45 -19.27
C TRP A 52 -6.91 7.00 -18.76
N PHE A 53 -8.04 6.26 -18.78
CA PHE A 53 -8.04 4.84 -18.46
C PHE A 53 -7.02 4.05 -19.29
N ARG A 54 -6.98 4.29 -20.60
CA ARG A 54 -5.99 3.68 -21.51
C ARG A 54 -4.57 4.00 -21.06
N LEU A 55 -4.24 5.30 -20.88
CA LEU A 55 -2.90 5.74 -20.47
C LEU A 55 -2.47 5.10 -19.15
N LYS A 56 -3.37 5.07 -18.15
CA LYS A 56 -3.12 4.44 -16.86
C LYS A 56 -2.81 2.96 -17.00
N LYS A 57 -3.57 2.21 -17.80
CA LYS A 57 -3.32 0.78 -18.04
C LYS A 57 -2.03 0.53 -18.84
N GLU A 58 -1.72 1.34 -19.84
CA GLU A 58 -0.45 1.26 -20.57
C GLU A 58 0.74 1.51 -19.60
N ALA A 59 0.63 2.49 -18.72
CA ALA A 59 1.64 2.77 -17.69
C ALA A 59 1.80 1.61 -16.68
N GLN A 60 0.70 0.99 -16.26
CA GLN A 60 0.74 -0.21 -15.39
C GLN A 60 1.45 -1.38 -16.07
N ILE A 61 1.20 -1.59 -17.37
CA ILE A 61 1.90 -2.61 -18.16
C ILE A 61 3.40 -2.30 -18.25
N ILE A 62 3.78 -1.04 -18.49
CA ILE A 62 5.19 -0.61 -18.52
C ILE A 62 5.84 -0.89 -17.15
N SER A 63 5.17 -0.55 -16.04
CA SER A 63 5.66 -0.83 -14.70
C SER A 63 5.92 -2.33 -14.48
N ALA A 64 4.99 -3.19 -14.94
CA ALA A 64 5.10 -4.64 -14.78
C ALA A 64 6.17 -5.29 -15.68
N GLN A 65 6.38 -4.75 -16.89
CA GLN A 65 7.35 -5.28 -17.86
C GLN A 65 8.76 -4.71 -17.70
N ARG A 66 8.89 -3.54 -17.11
CA ARG A 66 10.15 -2.81 -16.99
C ARG A 66 10.38 -2.32 -15.57
N ASN A 67 9.92 -1.09 -15.25
CA ASN A 67 10.05 -0.50 -13.92
C ASN A 67 9.09 0.69 -13.72
N ASN A 68 8.99 1.13 -12.46
CA ASN A 68 8.11 2.23 -12.07
C ASN A 68 8.57 3.58 -12.65
N GLN A 69 9.87 3.79 -12.84
CA GLN A 69 10.39 5.04 -13.38
C GLN A 69 10.01 5.24 -14.85
N GLU A 70 10.10 4.20 -15.67
CA GLU A 70 9.65 4.27 -17.07
C GLU A 70 8.14 4.46 -17.18
N SER A 71 7.37 3.82 -16.29
CA SER A 71 5.93 4.01 -16.17
C SER A 71 5.59 5.48 -15.83
N LEU A 72 6.30 6.09 -14.88
CA LEU A 72 6.14 7.50 -14.54
C LEU A 72 6.50 8.41 -15.71
N ASN A 73 7.61 8.16 -16.40
CA ASN A 73 8.01 8.96 -17.57
C ASN A 73 6.93 8.93 -18.66
N PHE A 74 6.32 7.77 -18.90
CA PHE A 74 5.21 7.64 -19.83
C PHE A 74 3.98 8.46 -19.38
N ILE A 75 3.63 8.43 -18.10
CA ILE A 75 2.52 9.21 -17.55
C ILE A 75 2.81 10.72 -17.68
N LYS A 76 3.98 11.20 -17.26
CA LYS A 76 4.38 12.62 -17.38
C LYS A 76 4.21 13.12 -18.81
N PHE A 77 4.80 12.42 -19.78
CA PHE A 77 4.75 12.81 -21.20
C PHE A 77 3.32 12.92 -21.74
N ASN A 78 2.39 12.11 -21.25
CA ASN A 78 0.99 12.13 -21.72
C ASN A 78 0.12 13.05 -20.88
N PHE A 79 0.41 13.22 -19.58
CA PHE A 79 -0.30 14.11 -18.68
C PHE A 79 -0.16 15.58 -19.10
N ASP A 80 1.02 16.00 -19.56
CA ASP A 80 1.28 17.35 -20.06
C ASP A 80 0.38 17.76 -21.25
N LYS A 81 -0.35 16.81 -21.85
CA LYS A 81 -1.27 17.03 -22.96
C LYS A 81 -2.74 17.12 -22.54
N ILE A 82 -3.01 16.98 -21.23
CA ILE A 82 -4.36 17.08 -20.65
C ILE A 82 -4.55 18.49 -20.12
N GLU A 83 -5.45 19.24 -20.74
CA GLU A 83 -5.62 20.68 -20.44
C GLU A 83 -6.22 20.95 -19.07
N ASN A 84 -7.20 20.16 -18.62
CA ASN A 84 -7.87 20.37 -17.33
C ASN A 84 -8.05 19.04 -16.59
N PRO A 85 -6.98 18.51 -15.96
CA PRO A 85 -7.08 17.24 -15.25
C PRO A 85 -7.97 17.38 -14.02
N ASN A 86 -8.98 16.53 -13.88
CA ASN A 86 -9.80 16.45 -12.69
C ASN A 86 -9.04 15.79 -11.52
N GLU A 87 -9.62 15.82 -10.31
CA GLU A 87 -8.99 15.30 -9.09
C GLU A 87 -8.62 13.81 -9.21
N LYS A 88 -9.43 13.02 -9.91
CA LYS A 88 -9.13 11.58 -10.14
C LYS A 88 -7.88 11.38 -10.99
N ILE A 89 -7.66 12.21 -12.00
CA ILE A 89 -6.45 12.19 -12.81
C ILE A 89 -5.25 12.62 -11.97
N LEU A 90 -5.38 13.72 -11.22
CA LEU A 90 -4.34 14.22 -10.31
C LEU A 90 -3.96 13.16 -9.27
N PHE A 91 -4.96 12.46 -8.72
CA PHE A 91 -4.74 11.36 -7.78
C PHE A 91 -3.96 10.18 -8.40
N ASP A 92 -4.34 9.76 -9.59
CA ASP A 92 -3.61 8.71 -10.32
C ASP A 92 -2.15 9.13 -10.57
N VAL A 93 -1.93 10.40 -10.97
CA VAL A 93 -0.58 10.96 -11.20
C VAL A 93 0.24 10.95 -9.90
N ALA A 94 -0.34 11.42 -8.78
CA ALA A 94 0.31 11.38 -7.47
C ALA A 94 0.76 9.95 -7.10
N ASN A 95 -0.10 8.95 -7.34
CA ASN A 95 0.23 7.55 -7.08
C ASN A 95 1.37 7.02 -7.97
N PHE A 96 1.46 7.45 -9.25
CA PHE A 96 2.59 7.08 -10.11
C PHE A 96 3.90 7.68 -9.59
N TYR A 97 3.90 8.94 -9.15
CA TYR A 97 5.06 9.57 -8.51
C TYR A 97 5.46 8.83 -7.23
N LYS A 98 4.51 8.56 -6.33
CA LYS A 98 4.74 7.80 -5.09
C LYS A 98 5.34 6.42 -5.38
N LYS A 99 4.79 5.69 -6.34
CA LYS A 99 5.27 4.36 -6.73
C LYS A 99 6.70 4.37 -7.31
N ALA A 100 7.06 5.46 -7.99
CA ALA A 100 8.41 5.69 -8.48
C ALA A 100 9.35 6.31 -7.41
N LYS A 101 8.88 6.42 -6.15
CA LYS A 101 9.62 7.02 -5.01
C LYS A 101 9.97 8.51 -5.18
N ASN A 102 9.25 9.22 -6.05
CA ASN A 102 9.34 10.68 -6.18
C ASN A 102 8.29 11.31 -5.24
N TYR A 103 8.61 11.34 -3.97
CA TYR A 103 7.65 11.62 -2.90
C TYR A 103 7.25 13.10 -2.82
N GLU A 104 8.16 14.04 -3.09
CA GLU A 104 7.89 15.48 -3.07
C GLU A 104 6.84 15.87 -4.11
N GLU A 105 6.97 15.35 -5.32
CA GLU A 105 5.99 15.59 -6.38
C GLU A 105 4.65 14.93 -6.06
N ALA A 106 4.66 13.70 -5.51
CA ALA A 106 3.43 13.05 -5.06
C ALA A 106 2.69 13.91 -4.01
N ILE A 107 3.41 14.44 -3.02
CA ILE A 107 2.89 15.36 -2.00
C ILE A 107 2.29 16.62 -2.63
N SER A 108 2.96 17.19 -3.63
CA SER A 108 2.46 18.37 -4.34
C SER A 108 1.11 18.10 -5.02
N TYR A 109 0.96 16.96 -5.69
CA TYR A 109 -0.31 16.59 -6.33
C TYR A 109 -1.41 16.29 -5.32
N TYR A 110 -1.13 15.58 -4.22
CA TYR A 110 -2.10 15.37 -3.14
C TYR A 110 -2.54 16.71 -2.53
N SER A 111 -1.61 17.66 -2.34
CA SER A 111 -1.93 18.99 -1.80
C SER A 111 -2.88 19.76 -2.70
N LYS A 112 -2.65 19.75 -4.03
CA LYS A 112 -3.57 20.38 -5.00
C LYS A 112 -4.98 19.77 -4.95
N ILE A 113 -5.11 18.48 -4.69
CA ILE A 113 -6.42 17.84 -4.55
C ILE A 113 -7.10 18.32 -3.26
N ILE A 114 -6.38 18.31 -2.13
CA ILE A 114 -6.91 18.72 -0.83
C ILE A 114 -7.43 20.16 -0.82
N GLU A 115 -6.74 21.08 -1.54
CA GLU A 115 -7.14 22.48 -1.64
C GLU A 115 -8.51 22.70 -2.30
N ASN A 116 -8.98 21.74 -3.10
CA ASN A 116 -10.25 21.80 -3.82
C ASN A 116 -11.37 20.93 -3.20
N LEU A 117 -11.09 20.21 -2.11
CA LEU A 117 -12.06 19.33 -1.48
C LEU A 117 -12.73 19.99 -0.26
N ASP A 118 -14.00 19.66 -0.05
CA ASP A 118 -14.74 20.06 1.15
C ASP A 118 -14.09 19.49 2.41
N ASP A 119 -14.09 20.27 3.49
CA ASP A 119 -13.36 19.98 4.72
C ASP A 119 -13.77 18.65 5.39
N ASN A 120 -15.00 18.22 5.25
CA ASN A 120 -15.54 17.03 5.91
C ASN A 120 -15.84 15.88 4.93
N SER A 121 -15.20 15.85 3.76
CA SER A 121 -15.43 14.75 2.82
C SER A 121 -14.54 13.55 3.11
N ASP A 122 -15.10 12.34 3.03
CA ASP A 122 -14.34 11.08 3.17
C ASP A 122 -13.20 11.00 2.14
N ILE A 123 -13.39 11.61 0.97
CA ILE A 123 -12.33 11.71 -0.05
C ILE A 123 -11.14 12.51 0.49
N LYS A 124 -11.39 13.61 1.22
CA LYS A 124 -10.32 14.41 1.83
C LYS A 124 -9.56 13.61 2.88
N SER A 125 -10.26 12.82 3.69
CA SER A 125 -9.64 11.90 4.65
C SER A 125 -8.69 10.92 3.95
N ASP A 126 -9.14 10.23 2.87
CA ASP A 126 -8.29 9.31 2.10
C ASP A 126 -7.05 10.01 1.50
N ILE A 127 -7.21 11.22 0.96
CA ILE A 127 -6.07 11.96 0.40
C ILE A 127 -5.09 12.41 1.49
N LEU A 128 -5.58 12.87 2.64
CA LEU A 128 -4.75 13.21 3.81
C LEU A 128 -3.98 11.98 4.30
N TYR A 129 -4.64 10.83 4.45
CA TYR A 129 -3.99 9.56 4.79
C TYR A 129 -2.84 9.21 3.83
N ARG A 130 -3.07 9.34 2.52
CA ARG A 130 -2.05 9.04 1.50
C ARG A 130 -0.90 10.04 1.51
N ARG A 131 -1.19 11.34 1.73
CA ARG A 131 -0.16 12.38 1.84
C ARG A 131 0.63 12.22 3.12
N GLY A 132 -0.03 11.95 4.25
CA GLY A 132 0.61 11.64 5.52
C GLY A 132 1.57 10.46 5.42
N GLY A 133 1.13 9.34 4.85
CA GLY A 133 2.01 8.21 4.58
C GLY A 133 3.13 8.51 3.58
N THR A 134 2.99 9.53 2.72
CA THR A 134 4.07 9.95 1.82
C THR A 134 5.07 10.86 2.55
N TYR A 135 4.61 11.72 3.47
CA TYR A 135 5.47 12.49 4.37
C TYR A 135 6.32 11.58 5.26
N GLU A 136 5.74 10.48 5.75
CA GLU A 136 6.46 9.49 6.56
C GLU A 136 7.63 8.87 5.77
N ARG A 137 7.43 8.55 4.48
CA ARG A 137 8.49 8.01 3.60
C ARG A 137 9.70 8.94 3.44
N ILE A 138 9.52 10.24 3.55
CA ILE A 138 10.61 11.23 3.56
C ILE A 138 11.00 11.66 4.98
N LYS A 139 10.53 10.92 6.00
CA LYS A 139 10.80 11.14 7.42
C LYS A 139 10.35 12.53 7.95
N ASN A 140 9.38 13.16 7.27
CA ASN A 140 8.75 14.38 7.77
C ASN A 140 7.57 14.00 8.68
N TYR A 141 7.91 13.50 9.86
CA TYR A 141 6.93 12.93 10.80
C TYR A 141 5.94 13.96 11.35
N GLU A 142 6.34 15.22 11.52
CA GLU A 142 5.44 16.27 11.97
C GLU A 142 4.26 16.46 11.01
N LYS A 143 4.56 16.56 9.70
CA LYS A 143 3.51 16.68 8.69
C LYS A 143 2.75 15.39 8.47
N ALA A 144 3.41 14.24 8.62
CA ALA A 144 2.76 12.94 8.55
C ALA A 144 1.72 12.79 9.65
N ASP A 145 2.10 13.02 10.91
CA ASP A 145 1.21 12.94 12.06
C ASP A 145 0.04 13.92 11.92
N LYS A 146 0.32 15.16 11.48
CA LYS A 146 -0.72 16.17 11.27
C LYS A 146 -1.77 15.68 10.26
N ASP A 147 -1.34 15.24 9.09
CA ASP A 147 -2.26 14.78 8.04
C ASP A 147 -3.09 13.56 8.49
N LEU A 148 -2.47 12.61 9.20
CA LEU A 148 -3.16 11.42 9.70
C LEU A 148 -4.14 11.75 10.83
N ILE A 149 -3.81 12.69 11.71
CA ILE A 149 -4.72 13.19 12.75
C ILE A 149 -5.87 13.97 12.12
N ASP A 150 -5.60 14.86 11.16
CA ASP A 150 -6.64 15.60 10.44
C ASP A 150 -7.58 14.63 9.68
N ALA A 151 -7.06 13.53 9.11
CA ALA A 151 -7.87 12.48 8.50
C ALA A 151 -8.79 11.79 9.51
N LEU A 152 -8.28 11.45 10.71
CA LEU A 152 -9.07 10.86 11.79
C LEU A 152 -10.11 11.83 12.39
N GLN A 153 -9.95 13.16 12.25
CA GLN A 153 -11.00 14.09 12.62
C GLN A 153 -12.21 13.99 11.69
N ILE A 154 -11.99 13.61 10.42
CA ILE A 154 -13.05 13.42 9.42
C ILE A 154 -13.65 12.01 9.53
N THR A 155 -12.81 11.00 9.66
CA THR A 155 -13.19 9.58 9.75
C THR A 155 -12.61 8.93 11.01
N PRO A 156 -13.19 9.16 12.22
CA PRO A 156 -12.62 8.74 13.49
C PRO A 156 -12.47 7.22 13.64
N ASP A 157 -13.35 6.47 12.99
CA ASP A 157 -13.43 5.01 13.09
C ASP A 157 -12.81 4.31 11.85
N ASP A 158 -11.89 4.98 11.15
CA ASP A 158 -11.15 4.33 10.07
C ASP A 158 -10.00 3.49 10.67
N ALA A 159 -10.21 2.17 10.68
CA ALA A 159 -9.27 1.21 11.25
C ALA A 159 -7.88 1.27 10.59
N TYR A 160 -7.81 1.57 9.28
CA TYR A 160 -6.54 1.64 8.55
C TYR A 160 -5.74 2.89 8.89
N ILE A 161 -6.41 4.03 9.06
CA ILE A 161 -5.74 5.28 9.47
C ILE A 161 -5.27 5.17 10.92
N LEU A 162 -6.13 4.64 11.83
CA LEU A 162 -5.77 4.35 13.22
C LEU A 162 -4.53 3.44 13.29
N ASN A 163 -4.56 2.33 12.57
CA ASN A 163 -3.45 1.38 12.51
C ASN A 163 -2.17 2.03 11.97
N TYR A 164 -2.25 2.79 10.88
CA TYR A 164 -1.07 3.38 10.26
C TYR A 164 -0.40 4.41 11.17
N LEU A 165 -1.17 5.32 11.77
CA LEU A 165 -0.65 6.34 12.68
C LEU A 165 -0.03 5.70 13.93
N ALA A 166 -0.74 4.74 14.53
CA ALA A 166 -0.26 4.03 15.70
C ALA A 166 1.03 3.26 15.42
N TYR A 167 1.09 2.49 14.34
CA TYR A 167 2.30 1.76 13.95
C TYR A 167 3.48 2.71 13.69
N SER A 168 3.25 3.83 12.99
CA SER A 168 4.28 4.85 12.78
C SER A 168 4.79 5.45 14.09
N TRP A 169 3.95 5.59 15.12
CA TRP A 169 4.38 6.03 16.43
C TRP A 169 5.19 4.97 17.18
N LEU A 170 4.78 3.70 17.10
CA LEU A 170 5.54 2.59 17.69
C LEU A 170 6.97 2.47 17.11
N GLU A 171 7.10 2.56 15.79
CA GLU A 171 8.42 2.50 15.12
C GLU A 171 9.37 3.64 15.51
N ARG A 172 8.83 4.73 16.06
CA ARG A 172 9.58 5.89 16.53
C ARG A 172 9.72 5.97 18.05
N ASP A 173 9.26 4.96 18.77
CA ASP A 173 9.20 4.98 20.25
C ASP A 173 8.46 6.23 20.78
N TYR A 174 7.36 6.61 20.11
CA TYR A 174 6.61 7.82 20.38
C TYR A 174 5.16 7.48 20.74
N LYS A 175 4.64 8.07 21.84
CA LYS A 175 3.25 7.93 22.31
C LYS A 175 2.75 6.47 22.35
N ILE A 176 3.57 5.55 22.85
CA ILE A 176 3.30 4.10 22.83
C ILE A 176 1.93 3.76 23.43
N ASN A 177 1.56 4.37 24.56
CA ASN A 177 0.28 4.07 25.22
C ASN A 177 -0.93 4.51 24.38
N GLU A 178 -0.84 5.64 23.68
CA GLU A 178 -1.87 6.12 22.78
C GLU A 178 -1.93 5.24 21.53
N ALA A 179 -0.78 4.85 21.00
CA ALA A 179 -0.70 3.94 19.86
C ALA A 179 -1.37 2.59 20.16
N ILE A 180 -1.14 2.00 21.32
CA ILE A 180 -1.81 0.75 21.74
C ILE A 180 -3.33 0.90 21.74
N LYS A 181 -3.86 1.98 22.32
CA LYS A 181 -5.31 2.23 22.34
C LYS A 181 -5.90 2.36 20.95
N MET A 182 -5.18 3.06 20.04
CA MET A 182 -5.61 3.19 18.64
C MET A 182 -5.61 1.82 17.93
N LEU A 183 -4.63 0.96 18.21
CA LEU A 183 -4.57 -0.39 17.65
C LEU A 183 -5.64 -1.30 18.24
N GLU A 184 -5.94 -1.18 19.51
CA GLU A 184 -7.06 -1.91 20.15
C GLU A 184 -8.39 -1.53 19.48
N THR A 185 -8.62 -0.21 19.24
CA THR A 185 -9.80 0.27 18.52
C THR A 185 -9.80 -0.24 17.06
N ALA A 186 -8.67 -0.15 16.36
CA ALA A 186 -8.56 -0.65 14.98
C ALA A 186 -8.87 -2.16 14.89
N TYR A 187 -8.38 -2.93 15.87
CA TYR A 187 -8.66 -4.37 15.94
C TYR A 187 -10.13 -4.68 16.29
N GLU A 188 -10.80 -3.86 17.09
CA GLU A 188 -12.25 -4.01 17.34
C GLU A 188 -13.07 -3.75 16.07
N LEU A 189 -12.63 -2.83 15.19
CA LEU A 189 -13.28 -2.50 13.93
C LEU A 189 -13.02 -3.55 12.84
N GLU A 190 -11.77 -4.03 12.73
CA GLU A 190 -11.32 -4.93 11.67
C GLU A 190 -10.48 -6.10 12.25
N SER A 191 -11.13 -6.98 13.01
CA SER A 191 -10.48 -8.06 13.78
C SER A 191 -9.83 -9.17 12.95
N ASP A 192 -10.13 -9.25 11.66
CA ASP A 192 -9.60 -10.25 10.74
C ASP A 192 -8.55 -9.68 9.76
N ASP A 193 -8.27 -8.37 9.82
CA ASP A 193 -7.22 -7.76 9.00
C ASP A 193 -5.84 -8.16 9.54
N PRO A 194 -5.01 -8.85 8.74
CA PRO A 194 -3.73 -9.37 9.23
C PRO A 194 -2.69 -8.28 9.51
N TYR A 195 -2.77 -7.10 8.88
CA TYR A 195 -1.86 -5.99 9.16
C TYR A 195 -2.17 -5.35 10.51
N ILE A 196 -3.45 -5.23 10.84
CA ILE A 196 -3.90 -4.72 12.16
C ILE A 196 -3.53 -5.72 13.25
N ILE A 197 -3.72 -7.02 12.99
CA ILE A 197 -3.33 -8.10 13.90
C ILE A 197 -1.81 -8.09 14.17
N ASP A 198 -1.00 -7.90 13.14
CA ASP A 198 0.47 -7.78 13.30
C ASP A 198 0.84 -6.55 14.12
N SER A 199 0.28 -5.39 13.80
CA SER A 199 0.59 -4.13 14.48
C SER A 199 0.26 -4.15 15.97
N ILE A 200 -0.89 -4.72 16.35
CA ILE A 200 -1.24 -4.85 17.78
C ILE A 200 -0.35 -5.88 18.48
N GLY A 201 0.02 -6.96 17.79
CA GLY A 201 0.98 -7.94 18.30
C GLY A 201 2.35 -7.32 18.52
N TRP A 202 2.81 -6.48 17.60
CA TRP A 202 4.06 -5.73 17.71
C TRP A 202 4.03 -4.73 18.87
N ALA A 203 2.91 -4.02 19.07
CA ALA A 203 2.73 -3.13 20.21
C ALA A 203 2.89 -3.84 21.56
N TYR A 204 2.30 -5.03 21.70
CA TYR A 204 2.48 -5.85 22.89
C TYR A 204 3.92 -6.37 23.05
N TYR A 205 4.61 -6.67 21.95
CA TYR A 205 6.02 -7.04 21.97
C TYR A 205 6.88 -5.90 22.52
N LEU A 206 6.67 -4.66 22.06
CA LEU A 206 7.42 -3.48 22.49
C LEU A 206 7.15 -3.09 23.97
N THR A 207 6.05 -3.56 24.52
CA THR A 207 5.70 -3.35 25.94
C THR A 207 5.93 -4.58 26.82
N ASP A 208 6.73 -5.54 26.34
CA ASP A 208 7.11 -6.78 27.02
C ASP A 208 5.93 -7.69 27.44
N ASP A 209 4.73 -7.46 26.86
CA ASP A 209 3.60 -8.38 27.03
C ASP A 209 3.70 -9.53 26.02
N TYR A 210 4.68 -10.38 26.24
CA TYR A 210 5.00 -11.48 25.34
C TYR A 210 3.87 -12.52 25.16
N PRO A 211 3.02 -12.82 26.17
CA PRO A 211 1.87 -13.72 25.97
C PRO A 211 0.85 -13.19 24.94
N ARG A 212 0.51 -11.87 25.02
CA ARG A 212 -0.38 -11.27 24.02
C ARG A 212 0.33 -11.12 22.68
N ALA A 213 1.57 -10.68 22.67
CA ALA A 213 2.38 -10.55 21.45
C ALA A 213 2.43 -11.87 20.67
N GLU A 214 2.77 -12.99 21.34
CA GLU A 214 2.82 -14.31 20.67
C GLU A 214 1.47 -14.69 20.03
N LYS A 215 0.38 -14.48 20.77
CA LYS A 215 -0.97 -14.80 20.29
C LYS A 215 -1.30 -14.08 18.98
N PHE A 216 -1.07 -12.77 18.94
CA PHE A 216 -1.41 -11.93 17.78
C PHE A 216 -0.43 -12.14 16.62
N LEU A 217 0.88 -12.12 16.87
CA LEU A 217 1.88 -12.29 15.82
C LEU A 217 1.83 -13.68 15.19
N LYS A 218 1.51 -14.74 15.97
CA LYS A 218 1.25 -16.07 15.44
C LYS A 218 0.07 -16.05 14.47
N ARG A 219 -1.05 -15.41 14.83
CA ARG A 219 -2.21 -15.31 13.95
C ARG A 219 -1.88 -14.49 12.68
N ALA A 220 -1.14 -13.41 12.80
CA ALA A 220 -0.73 -12.59 11.65
C ALA A 220 0.09 -13.42 10.65
N VAL A 221 1.09 -14.18 11.10
CA VAL A 221 1.92 -14.99 10.20
C VAL A 221 1.16 -16.19 9.60
N GLU A 222 0.15 -16.72 10.29
CA GLU A 222 -0.75 -17.74 9.74
C GLU A 222 -1.62 -17.18 8.60
N LEU A 223 -2.04 -15.91 8.68
CA LEU A 223 -2.83 -15.24 7.66
C LEU A 223 -1.96 -14.69 6.51
N MET A 224 -0.74 -14.24 6.80
CA MET A 224 0.21 -13.68 5.83
C MET A 224 1.58 -14.37 5.91
N PRO A 225 1.67 -15.65 5.52
CA PRO A 225 2.92 -16.41 5.63
C PRO A 225 4.04 -15.92 4.71
N ASP A 226 3.71 -15.16 3.66
CA ASP A 226 4.66 -14.64 2.67
C ASP A 226 4.99 -13.15 2.87
N ASP A 227 4.57 -12.53 3.99
CA ASP A 227 4.93 -11.16 4.31
C ASP A 227 6.25 -11.11 5.11
N PRO A 228 7.26 -10.33 4.65
CA PRO A 228 8.56 -10.30 5.30
C PRO A 228 8.54 -9.62 6.68
N ILE A 229 7.72 -8.59 6.90
CA ILE A 229 7.64 -7.90 8.18
C ILE A 229 6.98 -8.77 9.23
N VAL A 230 5.85 -9.40 8.88
CA VAL A 230 5.12 -10.31 9.78
C VAL A 230 5.98 -11.51 10.19
N ASN A 231 6.77 -12.08 9.27
CA ASN A 231 7.73 -13.15 9.61
C ASN A 231 8.85 -12.65 10.53
N ASP A 232 9.33 -11.43 10.34
CA ASP A 232 10.34 -10.82 11.22
C ASP A 232 9.80 -10.64 12.64
N HIS A 233 8.64 -10.03 12.78
CA HIS A 233 7.99 -9.79 14.07
C HIS A 233 7.71 -11.10 14.82
N TYR A 234 7.22 -12.13 14.12
CA TYR A 234 7.02 -13.44 14.74
C TYR A 234 8.32 -14.14 15.11
N GLY A 235 9.37 -13.95 14.32
CA GLY A 235 10.73 -14.40 14.68
C GLY A 235 11.24 -13.73 15.96
N ASP A 236 11.00 -12.43 16.10
CA ASP A 236 11.46 -11.63 17.24
C ASP A 236 10.80 -12.09 18.55
N ILE A 237 9.47 -12.28 18.57
CA ILE A 237 8.78 -12.78 19.76
C ILE A 237 9.22 -14.20 20.12
N LEU A 238 9.40 -15.09 19.14
CA LEU A 238 9.90 -16.43 19.40
C LEU A 238 11.30 -16.42 20.02
N TRP A 239 12.16 -15.49 19.61
CA TRP A 239 13.47 -15.32 20.22
C TRP A 239 13.39 -14.88 21.68
N LYS A 240 12.55 -13.90 22.00
CA LYS A 240 12.30 -13.45 23.39
C LYS A 240 11.74 -14.57 24.27
N LEU A 241 10.94 -15.44 23.71
CA LEU A 241 10.41 -16.64 24.38
C LEU A 241 11.42 -17.83 24.43
N ASN A 242 12.71 -17.58 24.13
CA ASN A 242 13.77 -18.58 24.11
C ASN A 242 13.59 -19.73 23.09
N ARG A 243 12.72 -19.57 22.11
CA ARG A 243 12.47 -20.51 21.00
C ARG A 243 13.36 -20.21 19.80
N LYS A 244 14.66 -20.18 20.03
CA LYS A 244 15.67 -19.63 19.10
C LYS A 244 15.75 -20.36 17.76
N ILE A 245 15.50 -21.68 17.72
CA ILE A 245 15.49 -22.44 16.44
C ILE A 245 14.33 -21.99 15.57
N GLN A 246 13.14 -21.83 16.18
CA GLN A 246 11.95 -21.38 15.46
C GLN A 246 12.09 -19.93 15.01
N ALA A 247 12.64 -19.04 15.84
CA ALA A 247 12.94 -17.66 15.46
C ALA A 247 13.81 -17.61 14.19
N ARG A 248 14.91 -18.36 14.17
CA ARG A 248 15.79 -18.44 12.98
C ARG A 248 15.09 -19.03 11.74
N TYR A 249 14.13 -19.91 11.91
CA TYR A 249 13.33 -20.41 10.80
C TYR A 249 12.54 -19.29 10.13
N PHE A 250 11.84 -18.46 10.90
CA PHE A 250 11.05 -17.33 10.37
C PHE A 250 11.95 -16.25 9.75
N TRP A 251 13.06 -15.86 10.40
CA TRP A 251 14.04 -14.95 9.82
C TRP A 251 14.66 -15.49 8.51
N THR A 252 14.90 -16.80 8.42
CA THR A 252 15.38 -17.41 7.19
C THR A 252 14.33 -17.33 6.06
N ASN A 253 13.04 -17.41 6.39
CA ASN A 253 11.98 -17.24 5.40
C ASN A 253 12.00 -15.81 4.81
N VAL A 254 12.19 -14.78 5.65
CA VAL A 254 12.33 -13.38 5.19
C VAL A 254 13.44 -13.26 4.14
N LEU A 255 14.59 -13.87 4.36
CA LEU A 255 15.73 -13.82 3.42
C LEU A 255 15.45 -14.52 2.07
N LYS A 256 14.45 -15.39 1.99
CA LYS A 256 14.05 -16.10 0.76
C LYS A 256 12.96 -15.36 -0.03
N MET A 257 12.28 -14.40 0.57
CA MET A 257 11.20 -13.64 -0.06
C MET A 257 11.76 -12.65 -1.07
N LYS A 258 11.16 -12.60 -2.28
CA LYS A 258 11.70 -11.83 -3.40
C LYS A 258 11.58 -10.31 -3.23
N ASP A 259 10.54 -9.88 -2.53
CA ASP A 259 10.18 -8.44 -2.43
C ASP A 259 10.63 -7.81 -1.10
N THR A 260 11.52 -8.49 -0.35
CA THR A 260 12.08 -7.99 0.90
C THR A 260 12.98 -6.78 0.65
N GLU A 261 12.74 -5.69 1.38
CA GLU A 261 13.55 -4.48 1.30
C GLU A 261 14.97 -4.75 1.80
N LYS A 262 15.98 -4.12 1.16
CA LYS A 262 17.41 -4.34 1.48
C LYS A 262 17.74 -4.05 2.96
N GLU A 263 17.13 -3.00 3.52
CA GLU A 263 17.34 -2.62 4.91
C GLU A 263 16.88 -3.73 5.88
N LEU A 264 15.75 -4.39 5.58
CA LEU A 264 15.26 -5.51 6.37
C LEU A 264 16.18 -6.73 6.22
N ILE A 265 16.66 -7.03 5.01
CA ILE A 265 17.63 -8.11 4.78
C ILE A 265 18.89 -7.91 5.65
N GLU A 266 19.40 -6.69 5.72
CA GLU A 266 20.59 -6.36 6.55
C GLU A 266 20.29 -6.58 8.04
N LYS A 267 19.15 -6.10 8.53
CA LYS A 267 18.70 -6.34 9.92
C LYS A 267 18.59 -7.83 10.24
N ILE A 268 17.95 -8.61 9.35
CA ILE A 268 17.80 -10.07 9.54
C ILE A 268 19.14 -10.78 9.56
N ASN A 269 20.07 -10.43 8.71
CA ASN A 269 21.41 -11.04 8.72
C ASN A 269 22.13 -10.81 10.06
N ILE A 270 21.99 -9.63 10.67
CA ILE A 270 22.52 -9.34 12.01
C ILE A 270 21.82 -10.23 13.06
N LYS A 271 20.48 -10.31 13.05
CA LYS A 271 19.69 -11.16 13.95
C LYS A 271 20.08 -12.64 13.84
N MET A 272 20.38 -13.12 12.63
CA MET A 272 20.79 -14.52 12.39
C MET A 272 22.13 -14.85 13.06
N ILE A 273 23.05 -13.92 13.15
CA ILE A 273 24.38 -14.09 13.75
C ILE A 273 24.34 -13.83 15.25
N GLU A 274 23.85 -12.67 15.65
CA GLU A 274 23.94 -12.17 17.02
C GLU A 274 22.70 -12.48 17.87
N GLY A 275 21.57 -12.76 17.23
CA GLY A 275 20.26 -12.77 17.87
C GLY A 275 19.76 -11.35 18.15
N LEU A 276 18.69 -11.23 18.94
CA LEU A 276 18.28 -9.93 19.44
C LEU A 276 19.17 -9.53 20.61
N LYS A 277 19.65 -8.29 20.58
CA LYS A 277 20.39 -7.71 21.73
C LYS A 277 19.49 -7.72 22.95
N SER A 278 20.05 -8.06 24.10
CA SER A 278 19.36 -7.90 25.39
C SER A 278 19.10 -6.41 25.58
N SER A 279 17.83 -6.02 25.61
CA SER A 279 17.42 -4.68 26.06
C SER A 279 17.67 -4.55 27.54
#